data_8eb48c9087a92a77cb3ee2bb671638d4
#
_entry.id   8eb48c9087a92a77cb3ee2bb671638d4
#
_cell.length_a   1.000
_cell.length_b   1.000
_cell.length_c   1.000
_cell.angle_alpha   90.00
_cell.angle_beta   90.00
_cell.angle_gamma   90.00
#
_symmetry.space_group_name_H-M   'P 1'
#
loop_
_entity.id
_entity.type
_entity.pdbx_description
1 polymer ?
#
loop_
_entity_poly.entity_id
_entity_poly.type
_entity_poly.pdbx_seq_one_letter_code
_entity_poly.pdbx_strand_id
1 'polypeptide(L)'
;MFGEYGYMEEGKLGKAYNFRLLRRLAAYAFPYRTTVAKTLLMTILIAAIDLSVPYLLKIALDRYILPAWYPVHPESVSRAGIKGITTTYGHLLVSDRAKTTLFISNRHMKTLDPVDLQAYRQQGIIGKTAFYRAEADALGPAGLKGKAMPSYELADGMVMVPFEAMGGLSADQILALRAGDVRMVAILGLLILALLFFSYGFGFAEYYLLEYTGQHIMQDIRLELFRRMQAQAVRFFDRHPVGRLVTRVTNDVENLNEMFKSVVITVFKDVFVLVGILAVLLYVNWKLALVCFTLVPVIFGLALLFSTLAREAFRELRTTVARINAFLQERLSGMGVIQLFVMEAHQGQAFEKINQDSYLAGMKQIRVFAVFMPLMEIASACAIALLIWHGGGKVISEALTLGALVAFITYIQMFFRPIRDISEKYNIMQAAMASTERIFEFLDQHEEIPEPVLPIQPVDRK
;
A
#
# COMPACT_ATOMS: atom_id res chain seq x y z
N MET A 1 31.52 -46.79 -10.03
CA MET A 1 30.40 -46.49 -10.91
C MET A 1 29.17 -46.26 -10.03
N PHE A 2 29.17 -45.17 -9.25
CA PHE A 2 28.03 -44.72 -8.48
C PHE A 2 27.59 -43.41 -9.13
N GLY A 3 26.42 -43.47 -9.77
CA GLY A 3 25.85 -42.40 -10.56
C GLY A 3 25.61 -41.14 -9.76
N GLU A 4 25.85 -40.03 -10.41
CA GLU A 4 25.40 -38.68 -10.07
C GLU A 4 23.88 -38.66 -9.87
N TYR A 5 23.38 -39.08 -8.71
CA TYR A 5 22.02 -38.81 -8.29
C TYR A 5 22.00 -37.44 -7.59
N GLY A 6 21.99 -36.35 -8.34
CA GLY A 6 20.77 -35.68 -8.67
C GLY A 6 20.32 -34.70 -7.59
N TYR A 7 21.28 -33.82 -7.05
CA TYR A 7 20.92 -32.50 -6.50
C TYR A 7 20.94 -31.40 -7.58
N MET A 8 21.08 -31.76 -8.85
CA MET A 8 21.19 -30.82 -9.97
C MET A 8 20.01 -30.94 -10.96
N GLU A 9 18.80 -30.92 -10.46
CA GLU A 9 17.65 -30.52 -11.29
C GLU A 9 16.85 -29.41 -10.62
N GLU A 10 17.53 -28.39 -10.11
CA GLU A 10 16.99 -27.03 -10.19
C GLU A 10 17.25 -26.53 -11.63
N GLY A 11 16.71 -27.27 -12.59
CA GLY A 11 16.62 -26.86 -13.97
C GLY A 11 15.94 -25.53 -14.02
N LYS A 12 16.64 -24.53 -14.59
CA LYS A 12 16.21 -23.19 -15.02
C LYS A 12 14.91 -22.79 -14.33
N LEU A 13 15.03 -22.04 -13.25
CA LEU A 13 13.90 -21.35 -12.63
C LEU A 13 12.99 -20.85 -13.74
N GLY A 14 11.82 -21.46 -13.90
CA GLY A 14 10.87 -21.15 -14.94
C GLY A 14 10.58 -19.66 -14.97
N LYS A 15 10.15 -19.14 -16.10
CA LYS A 15 9.73 -17.73 -16.17
C LYS A 15 8.78 -17.47 -15.00
N ALA A 16 9.04 -16.42 -14.21
CA ALA A 16 8.23 -16.05 -13.03
C ALA A 16 6.72 -15.94 -13.32
N TYR A 17 6.35 -15.89 -14.57
CA TYR A 17 4.98 -15.82 -15.06
C TYR A 17 4.75 -16.84 -16.18
N ASN A 18 4.13 -18.00 -15.82
CA ASN A 18 3.58 -18.91 -16.78
C ASN A 18 2.05 -18.86 -16.70
N PHE A 19 1.45 -18.11 -17.61
CA PHE A 19 0.00 -17.89 -17.64
C PHE A 19 -0.82 -19.19 -17.74
N ARG A 20 -0.26 -20.21 -18.40
CA ARG A 20 -0.91 -21.52 -18.52
C ARG A 20 -1.03 -22.22 -17.17
N LEU A 21 0.03 -22.17 -16.35
CA LEU A 21 0.04 -22.76 -15.01
C LEU A 21 -0.88 -21.99 -14.06
N LEU A 22 -0.84 -20.65 -14.13
CA LEU A 22 -1.75 -19.80 -13.35
C LEU A 22 -3.21 -20.07 -13.67
N ARG A 23 -3.56 -20.29 -14.94
CA ARG A 23 -4.92 -20.62 -15.35
C ARG A 23 -5.36 -22.00 -14.79
N ARG A 24 -4.48 -23.00 -14.80
CA ARG A 24 -4.77 -24.32 -14.19
C ARG A 24 -4.97 -24.20 -12.69
N LEU A 25 -4.11 -23.42 -12.03
CA LEU A 25 -4.21 -23.18 -10.60
C LEU A 25 -5.50 -22.43 -10.23
N ALA A 26 -5.91 -21.46 -11.06
CA ALA A 26 -7.19 -20.75 -10.89
C ALA A 26 -8.40 -21.68 -10.96
N ALA A 27 -8.30 -22.82 -11.66
CA ALA A 27 -9.36 -23.81 -11.71
C ALA A 27 -9.66 -24.41 -10.32
N TYR A 28 -8.67 -24.58 -9.46
CA TYR A 28 -8.86 -25.04 -8.07
C TYR A 28 -9.50 -23.97 -7.18
N ALA A 29 -9.34 -22.67 -7.51
CA ALA A 29 -10.03 -21.61 -6.81
C ALA A 29 -11.49 -21.41 -7.26
N PHE A 30 -11.87 -21.95 -8.45
CA PHE A 30 -13.19 -21.74 -9.03
C PHE A 30 -14.36 -22.28 -8.18
N PRO A 31 -14.28 -23.47 -7.53
CA PRO A 31 -15.31 -23.93 -6.60
C PRO A 31 -15.55 -22.94 -5.44
N TYR A 32 -14.53 -22.21 -5.03
CA TYR A 32 -14.55 -21.25 -3.92
C TYR A 32 -14.76 -19.80 -4.37
N ARG A 33 -15.22 -19.58 -5.63
CA ARG A 33 -15.38 -18.24 -6.22
C ARG A 33 -16.21 -17.27 -5.37
N THR A 34 -17.20 -17.76 -4.64
CA THR A 34 -18.03 -16.92 -3.75
C THR A 34 -17.24 -16.42 -2.55
N THR A 35 -16.40 -17.26 -1.96
CA THR A 35 -15.53 -16.91 -0.83
C THR A 35 -14.40 -15.96 -1.31
N VAL A 36 -13.78 -16.26 -2.45
CA VAL A 36 -12.79 -15.37 -3.09
C VAL A 36 -13.40 -14.01 -3.40
N ALA A 37 -14.62 -13.95 -3.96
CA ALA A 37 -15.30 -12.69 -4.24
C ALA A 37 -15.60 -11.89 -2.96
N LYS A 38 -16.00 -12.57 -1.86
CA LYS A 38 -16.16 -11.92 -0.55
C LYS A 38 -14.84 -11.36 -0.02
N THR A 39 -13.75 -12.13 -0.11
CA THR A 39 -12.41 -11.66 0.27
C THR A 39 -12.01 -10.42 -0.52
N LEU A 40 -12.15 -10.44 -1.85
CA LEU A 40 -11.87 -9.29 -2.70
C LEU A 40 -12.75 -8.08 -2.36
N LEU A 41 -14.03 -8.29 -2.05
CA LEU A 41 -14.91 -7.22 -1.59
C LEU A 41 -14.41 -6.60 -0.28
N MET A 42 -14.01 -7.42 0.71
CA MET A 42 -13.43 -6.93 1.96
C MET A 42 -12.14 -6.14 1.70
N THR A 43 -11.28 -6.64 0.84
CA THR A 43 -10.04 -5.95 0.40
C THR A 43 -10.35 -4.57 -0.20
N ILE A 44 -11.35 -4.48 -1.08
CA ILE A 44 -11.79 -3.20 -1.69
C ILE A 44 -12.33 -2.25 -0.62
N LEU A 45 -13.18 -2.74 0.30
CA LEU A 45 -13.74 -1.93 1.38
C LEU A 45 -12.64 -1.36 2.30
N ILE A 46 -11.67 -2.19 2.68
CA ILE A 46 -10.51 -1.75 3.49
C ILE A 46 -9.73 -0.69 2.72
N ALA A 47 -9.40 -0.93 1.45
CA ALA A 47 -8.66 0.02 0.63
C ALA A 47 -9.44 1.35 0.44
N ALA A 48 -10.76 1.29 0.29
CA ALA A 48 -11.60 2.48 0.22
C ALA A 48 -11.60 3.28 1.55
N ILE A 49 -11.62 2.58 2.69
CA ILE A 49 -11.48 3.21 4.01
C ILE A 49 -10.10 3.85 4.16
N ASP A 50 -9.03 3.11 3.84
CA ASP A 50 -7.65 3.60 3.90
C ASP A 50 -7.45 4.87 3.04
N LEU A 51 -8.07 4.93 1.86
CA LEU A 51 -8.07 6.10 0.99
C LEU A 51 -8.96 7.25 1.50
N SER A 52 -10.01 6.94 2.27
CA SER A 52 -10.95 7.95 2.77
C SER A 52 -10.39 8.74 3.94
N VAL A 53 -9.56 8.13 4.80
CA VAL A 53 -9.03 8.75 6.03
C VAL A 53 -8.24 10.02 5.74
N PRO A 54 -7.24 10.07 4.83
CA PRO A 54 -6.52 11.31 4.52
C PRO A 54 -7.41 12.38 3.90
N TYR A 55 -8.43 11.97 3.14
CA TYR A 55 -9.40 12.89 2.55
C TYR A 55 -10.31 13.52 3.62
N LEU A 56 -10.77 12.74 4.60
CA LEU A 56 -11.55 13.24 5.74
C LEU A 56 -10.71 14.19 6.59
N LEU A 57 -9.43 13.86 6.82
CA LEU A 57 -8.49 14.76 7.51
C LEU A 57 -8.33 16.08 6.77
N LYS A 58 -8.22 16.04 5.43
CA LYS A 58 -8.22 17.25 4.60
C LYS A 58 -9.49 18.07 4.83
N ILE A 59 -10.67 17.44 4.86
CA ILE A 59 -11.94 18.14 5.10
C ILE A 59 -11.96 18.77 6.50
N ALA A 60 -11.49 18.05 7.51
CA ALA A 60 -11.41 18.55 8.88
C ALA A 60 -10.53 19.80 8.97
N LEU A 61 -9.33 19.75 8.37
CA LEU A 61 -8.39 20.87 8.35
C LEU A 61 -8.95 22.08 7.57
N ASP A 62 -9.42 21.85 6.35
CA ASP A 62 -9.79 22.92 5.43
C ASP A 62 -11.12 23.60 5.80
N ARG A 63 -12.04 22.84 6.39
CA ARG A 63 -13.43 23.32 6.59
C ARG A 63 -13.70 23.76 8.03
N TYR A 64 -13.06 23.12 9.00
CA TYR A 64 -13.42 23.32 10.41
C TYR A 64 -12.23 23.79 11.27
N ILE A 65 -11.01 23.34 11.01
CA ILE A 65 -9.85 23.74 11.82
C ILE A 65 -9.31 25.08 11.34
N LEU A 66 -9.19 25.30 10.03
CA LEU A 66 -8.65 26.48 9.40
C LEU A 66 -9.64 27.14 8.40
N PRO A 67 -10.90 27.39 8.80
CA PRO A 67 -11.83 28.11 7.94
C PRO A 67 -11.38 29.56 7.88
N ALA A 68 -11.05 30.08 6.71
CA ALA A 68 -10.66 31.46 6.52
C ALA A 68 -11.59 32.13 5.50
N TRP A 69 -12.02 33.36 5.82
CA TRP A 69 -12.75 34.25 4.93
C TRP A 69 -11.93 35.49 4.70
N TYR A 70 -11.95 36.03 3.51
CA TYR A 70 -11.18 37.22 3.15
C TYR A 70 -12.10 38.32 2.68
N PRO A 71 -11.86 39.59 3.12
CA PRO A 71 -12.68 40.70 2.70
C PRO A 71 -12.37 41.04 1.24
N VAL A 72 -13.43 41.39 0.50
CA VAL A 72 -13.36 41.98 -0.83
C VAL A 72 -13.80 43.44 -0.69
N HIS A 73 -12.84 44.36 -0.86
CA HIS A 73 -13.08 45.77 -0.63
C HIS A 73 -13.59 46.50 -1.89
N PRO A 74 -14.88 46.93 -1.92
CA PRO A 74 -15.42 47.62 -3.05
C PRO A 74 -14.87 49.04 -3.24
N GLU A 75 -14.38 49.69 -2.17
CA GLU A 75 -14.07 51.12 -2.20
C GLU A 75 -12.63 51.46 -2.66
N SER A 76 -11.72 50.52 -2.61
CA SER A 76 -10.27 50.76 -2.84
C SER A 76 -9.83 50.62 -4.30
N VAL A 77 -10.74 50.26 -5.24
CA VAL A 77 -10.36 49.91 -6.62
C VAL A 77 -11.33 50.49 -7.66
N SER A 78 -10.83 50.77 -8.85
CA SER A 78 -11.60 51.16 -10.04
C SER A 78 -12.87 50.31 -10.20
N ARG A 79 -14.01 51.01 -10.40
CA ARG A 79 -15.35 50.39 -10.62
C ARG A 79 -15.38 49.21 -11.62
N ALA A 80 -14.37 49.11 -12.49
CA ALA A 80 -14.24 48.06 -13.48
C ALA A 80 -13.80 46.71 -12.86
N GLY A 81 -12.87 46.70 -11.86
CA GLY A 81 -12.36 45.48 -11.22
C GLY A 81 -13.40 44.81 -10.31
N ILE A 82 -14.22 45.61 -9.63
CA ILE A 82 -15.28 45.12 -8.75
C ILE A 82 -16.44 44.51 -9.56
N LYS A 83 -16.81 45.17 -10.68
CA LYS A 83 -17.80 44.61 -11.60
C LYS A 83 -17.35 43.24 -12.14
N GLY A 84 -16.06 43.05 -12.40
CA GLY A 84 -15.54 41.78 -12.85
C GLY A 84 -15.75 40.66 -11.81
N ILE A 85 -15.35 40.86 -10.53
CA ILE A 85 -15.51 39.82 -9.51
C ILE A 85 -16.95 39.56 -9.11
N THR A 86 -17.78 40.62 -9.05
CA THR A 86 -19.21 40.50 -8.69
C THR A 86 -20.08 39.92 -9.83
N THR A 87 -19.78 40.19 -11.09
CA THR A 87 -20.52 39.62 -12.21
C THR A 87 -20.16 38.15 -12.47
N THR A 88 -18.89 37.81 -12.33
CA THR A 88 -18.43 36.46 -12.63
C THR A 88 -18.58 35.54 -11.43
N TYR A 89 -18.29 36.04 -10.21
CA TYR A 89 -18.18 35.23 -8.99
C TYR A 89 -19.13 35.69 -7.86
N GLY A 90 -20.11 36.53 -8.15
CA GLY A 90 -21.02 37.13 -7.14
C GLY A 90 -21.77 36.10 -6.29
N HIS A 91 -22.08 34.92 -6.85
CA HIS A 91 -22.74 33.82 -6.15
C HIS A 91 -21.86 33.16 -5.05
N LEU A 92 -20.57 33.45 -5.06
CA LEU A 92 -19.60 32.94 -4.08
C LEU A 92 -19.28 33.93 -2.95
N LEU A 93 -19.82 35.17 -3.07
CA LEU A 93 -19.56 36.24 -2.14
C LEU A 93 -20.69 36.36 -1.12
N VAL A 94 -20.32 36.67 0.12
CA VAL A 94 -21.27 36.94 1.20
C VAL A 94 -21.11 38.42 1.59
N SER A 95 -22.21 39.17 1.58
CA SER A 95 -22.21 40.59 1.95
C SER A 95 -22.42 40.79 3.45
N ASP A 96 -21.81 41.82 4.01
CA ASP A 96 -22.19 42.34 5.31
C ASP A 96 -23.64 42.96 5.26
N ARG A 97 -24.22 43.19 6.44
CA ARG A 97 -25.54 43.76 6.60
C ARG A 97 -25.65 45.19 6.02
N ALA A 98 -24.57 45.92 6.10
CA ALA A 98 -24.45 47.29 5.56
C ALA A 98 -24.19 47.31 4.05
N LYS A 99 -23.88 46.16 3.42
CA LYS A 99 -23.48 46.01 2.01
C LYS A 99 -22.23 46.80 1.64
N THR A 100 -21.36 47.09 2.64
CA THR A 100 -20.13 47.83 2.45
C THR A 100 -18.96 46.92 2.13
N THR A 101 -18.94 45.70 2.68
CA THR A 101 -17.84 44.75 2.49
C THR A 101 -18.42 43.40 2.03
N LEU A 102 -17.74 42.78 1.05
CA LEU A 102 -18.03 41.44 0.59
C LEU A 102 -16.96 40.50 1.15
N PHE A 103 -17.34 39.28 1.42
CA PHE A 103 -16.40 38.25 1.93
C PHE A 103 -16.43 37.03 1.02
N ILE A 104 -15.24 36.48 0.76
CA ILE A 104 -15.04 35.24 0.04
C ILE A 104 -14.37 34.20 0.93
N SER A 105 -14.88 32.98 0.95
CA SER A 105 -14.24 31.90 1.71
C SER A 105 -12.99 31.38 0.99
N ASN A 106 -12.00 30.91 1.73
CA ASN A 106 -10.81 30.26 1.19
C ASN A 106 -11.17 29.08 0.24
N ARG A 107 -12.30 28.41 0.49
CA ARG A 107 -12.79 27.34 -0.38
C ARG A 107 -13.24 27.88 -1.74
N HIS A 108 -13.96 28.98 -1.78
CA HIS A 108 -14.47 29.58 -3.01
C HIS A 108 -13.38 30.30 -3.80
N MET A 109 -12.33 30.81 -3.14
CA MET A 109 -11.18 31.37 -3.84
C MET A 109 -10.48 30.40 -4.80
N LYS A 110 -10.57 29.10 -4.53
CA LYS A 110 -10.01 28.06 -5.42
C LYS A 110 -10.79 27.80 -6.69
N THR A 111 -12.05 28.21 -6.75
CA THR A 111 -12.86 28.14 -7.95
C THR A 111 -12.61 29.33 -8.89
N LEU A 112 -11.89 30.35 -8.41
CA LEU A 112 -11.43 31.45 -9.24
C LEU A 112 -10.27 31.00 -10.13
N ASP A 113 -10.19 31.61 -11.32
CA ASP A 113 -9.02 31.40 -12.17
C ASP A 113 -7.75 31.89 -11.43
N PRO A 114 -6.66 31.11 -11.41
CA PRO A 114 -5.42 31.48 -10.73
C PRO A 114 -4.83 32.84 -11.19
N VAL A 115 -5.05 33.21 -12.46
CA VAL A 115 -4.61 34.49 -13.02
C VAL A 115 -5.45 35.63 -12.44
N ASP A 116 -6.77 35.44 -12.39
CA ASP A 116 -7.70 36.41 -11.81
C ASP A 116 -7.46 36.60 -10.31
N LEU A 117 -7.22 35.49 -9.58
CA LEU A 117 -6.93 35.53 -8.14
C LEU A 117 -5.68 36.34 -7.84
N GLN A 118 -4.59 36.12 -8.60
CA GLN A 118 -3.36 36.90 -8.46
C GLN A 118 -3.59 38.39 -8.80
N ALA A 119 -4.31 38.68 -9.87
CA ALA A 119 -4.64 40.06 -10.26
C ALA A 119 -5.47 40.77 -9.18
N TYR A 120 -6.51 40.12 -8.65
CA TYR A 120 -7.35 40.72 -7.58
C TYR A 120 -6.58 40.93 -6.28
N ARG A 121 -5.60 40.13 -5.96
CA ARG A 121 -4.72 40.34 -4.78
C ARG A 121 -3.71 41.46 -4.99
N GLN A 122 -3.05 41.50 -6.15
CA GLN A 122 -2.10 42.55 -6.48
C GLN A 122 -2.78 43.92 -6.54
N GLN A 123 -4.02 43.95 -6.99
CA GLN A 123 -4.85 45.16 -7.02
C GLN A 123 -5.45 45.54 -5.64
N GLY A 124 -5.24 44.71 -4.59
CA GLY A 124 -5.81 44.94 -3.26
C GLY A 124 -7.34 44.74 -3.16
N ILE A 125 -7.96 44.13 -4.19
CA ILE A 125 -9.42 43.85 -4.19
C ILE A 125 -9.74 42.81 -3.11
N ILE A 126 -8.92 41.76 -3.00
CA ILE A 126 -9.02 40.76 -1.94
C ILE A 126 -8.02 41.11 -0.85
N GLY A 127 -8.54 41.44 0.35
CA GLY A 127 -7.72 41.80 1.51
C GLY A 127 -6.87 40.62 2.02
N LYS A 128 -5.82 40.94 2.77
CA LYS A 128 -4.91 39.92 3.35
C LYS A 128 -5.35 39.42 4.72
N THR A 129 -6.19 40.18 5.44
CA THR A 129 -6.66 39.81 6.76
C THR A 129 -7.65 38.69 6.67
N ALA A 130 -7.38 37.60 7.38
CA ALA A 130 -8.28 36.45 7.46
C ALA A 130 -9.33 36.65 8.55
N PHE A 131 -10.59 36.32 8.25
CA PHE A 131 -11.72 36.42 9.16
C PHE A 131 -12.27 35.02 9.45
N TYR A 132 -12.83 34.87 10.65
CA TYR A 132 -13.60 33.72 11.06
C TYR A 132 -15.10 34.10 11.05
N ARG A 133 -15.93 33.23 10.51
CA ARG A 133 -17.40 33.41 10.50
C ARG A 133 -17.99 32.69 11.71
N ALA A 134 -18.55 33.45 12.64
CA ALA A 134 -19.14 32.98 13.89
C ALA A 134 -20.63 33.30 13.96
N GLU A 135 -21.38 32.58 14.81
CA GLU A 135 -22.73 32.94 15.19
C GLU A 135 -22.69 34.14 16.14
N ALA A 136 -23.55 35.14 15.91
CA ALA A 136 -23.57 36.36 16.74
C ALA A 136 -23.86 36.04 18.22
N ASP A 137 -24.73 35.06 18.49
CA ASP A 137 -25.11 34.63 19.83
C ASP A 137 -23.94 33.97 20.61
N ALA A 138 -22.98 33.37 19.91
CA ALA A 138 -21.82 32.73 20.52
C ALA A 138 -20.85 33.74 21.18
N LEU A 139 -20.91 35.00 20.79
CA LEU A 139 -20.06 36.06 21.34
C LEU A 139 -20.61 36.68 22.63
N GLY A 140 -21.90 36.46 22.95
CA GLY A 140 -22.56 36.97 24.12
C GLY A 140 -22.48 38.50 24.33
N PRO A 141 -23.29 39.10 25.22
CA PRO A 141 -23.28 40.54 25.46
C PRO A 141 -21.97 41.02 26.14
N ALA A 142 -21.13 40.14 26.67
CA ALA A 142 -19.91 40.46 27.38
C ALA A 142 -18.64 40.32 26.54
N GLY A 143 -18.66 39.54 25.44
CA GLY A 143 -17.45 39.19 24.68
C GLY A 143 -16.92 40.27 23.74
N LEU A 144 -17.80 41.09 23.17
CA LEU A 144 -17.41 42.14 22.22
C LEU A 144 -17.48 43.57 22.75
N LYS A 145 -18.19 43.82 23.88
CA LYS A 145 -18.42 45.18 24.40
C LYS A 145 -17.19 45.83 25.08
N GLY A 146 -16.10 45.08 25.26
CA GLY A 146 -14.92 45.61 25.95
C GLY A 146 -13.73 45.99 25.09
N LYS A 147 -13.67 45.54 23.83
CA LYS A 147 -12.62 45.96 22.86
C LYS A 147 -13.30 46.26 21.53
N ALA A 148 -13.03 47.42 20.98
CA ALA A 148 -13.47 47.85 19.65
C ALA A 148 -12.81 46.93 18.60
N MET A 149 -13.36 45.76 18.38
CA MET A 149 -12.95 44.86 17.32
C MET A 149 -13.74 45.19 16.07
N PRO A 150 -13.10 45.34 14.92
CA PRO A 150 -13.81 45.47 13.65
C PRO A 150 -14.50 44.17 13.34
N SER A 151 -15.74 44.04 13.77
CA SER A 151 -16.62 42.89 13.43
C SER A 151 -17.65 43.35 12.40
N TYR A 152 -17.88 42.54 11.40
CA TYR A 152 -18.90 42.77 10.38
C TYR A 152 -20.08 41.85 10.61
N GLU A 153 -21.27 42.42 10.85
CA GLU A 153 -22.50 41.63 10.93
C GLU A 153 -22.96 41.27 9.52
N LEU A 154 -23.19 39.98 9.29
CA LEU A 154 -23.71 39.46 8.02
C LEU A 154 -25.25 39.52 8.01
N ALA A 155 -25.84 39.51 6.80
CA ALA A 155 -27.31 39.55 6.61
C ALA A 155 -28.01 38.32 7.22
N ASP A 156 -27.29 37.23 7.45
CA ASP A 156 -27.78 35.94 7.99
C ASP A 156 -27.63 35.79 9.50
N GLY A 157 -27.31 36.87 10.23
CA GLY A 157 -27.12 36.84 11.69
C GLY A 157 -25.74 36.29 12.15
N MET A 158 -24.85 36.05 11.21
CA MET A 158 -23.46 35.64 11.48
C MET A 158 -22.57 36.90 11.61
N VAL A 159 -21.42 36.75 12.26
CA VAL A 159 -20.44 37.83 12.44
C VAL A 159 -19.07 37.37 11.91
N MET A 160 -18.41 38.27 11.18
CA MET A 160 -17.02 38.08 10.75
C MET A 160 -16.07 38.68 11.76
N VAL A 161 -15.22 37.86 12.36
CA VAL A 161 -14.22 38.26 13.38
C VAL A 161 -12.83 38.03 12.79
N PRO A 162 -11.93 39.04 12.79
CA PRO A 162 -10.56 38.85 12.32
C PRO A 162 -9.78 37.90 13.25
N PHE A 163 -8.99 37.01 12.65
CA PHE A 163 -8.18 36.03 13.41
C PHE A 163 -7.20 36.73 14.39
N GLU A 164 -6.66 37.86 14.02
CA GLU A 164 -5.77 38.67 14.91
C GLU A 164 -6.47 39.04 16.21
N ALA A 165 -7.76 39.35 16.14
CA ALA A 165 -8.56 39.73 17.28
C ALA A 165 -8.87 38.54 18.22
N MET A 166 -8.87 37.33 17.68
CA MET A 166 -9.05 36.10 18.48
C MET A 166 -7.89 35.82 19.43
N GLY A 167 -6.67 36.28 19.13
CA GLY A 167 -5.50 36.15 20.02
C GLY A 167 -5.65 36.82 21.37
N GLY A 168 -6.61 37.72 21.54
CA GLY A 168 -6.93 38.39 22.83
C GLY A 168 -8.05 37.71 23.63
N LEU A 169 -8.63 36.63 23.12
CA LEU A 169 -9.70 35.88 23.79
C LEU A 169 -9.12 34.76 24.67
N SER A 170 -9.83 34.42 25.76
CA SER A 170 -9.47 33.23 26.54
C SER A 170 -9.78 31.93 25.75
N ALA A 171 -9.14 30.82 26.12
CA ALA A 171 -9.38 29.51 25.50
C ALA A 171 -10.86 29.10 25.53
N ASP A 172 -11.55 29.38 26.66
CA ASP A 172 -12.97 29.06 26.80
C ASP A 172 -13.86 29.89 25.88
N GLN A 173 -13.50 31.17 25.67
CA GLN A 173 -14.19 32.05 24.72
C GLN A 173 -13.99 31.61 23.27
N ILE A 174 -12.77 31.18 22.92
CA ILE A 174 -12.47 30.63 21.59
C ILE A 174 -13.26 29.32 21.36
N LEU A 175 -13.31 28.43 22.36
CA LEU A 175 -14.07 27.19 22.28
C LEU A 175 -15.57 27.46 22.16
N ALA A 176 -16.11 28.40 22.91
CA ALA A 176 -17.52 28.80 22.81
C ALA A 176 -17.83 29.38 21.40
N LEU A 177 -16.97 30.27 20.90
CA LEU A 177 -17.10 30.87 19.58
C LEU A 177 -17.05 29.80 18.46
N ARG A 178 -16.24 28.78 18.63
CA ARG A 178 -16.01 27.70 17.66
C ARG A 178 -16.74 26.40 18.01
N ALA A 179 -17.74 26.44 18.88
CA ALA A 179 -18.43 25.25 19.36
C ALA A 179 -19.02 24.40 18.21
N GLY A 180 -19.52 25.05 17.15
CA GLY A 180 -19.99 24.39 15.92
C GLY A 180 -18.87 23.61 15.20
N ASP A 181 -17.70 24.25 15.01
CA ASP A 181 -16.55 23.62 14.38
C ASP A 181 -16.00 22.47 15.24
N VAL A 182 -15.89 22.68 16.55
CA VAL A 182 -15.42 21.64 17.49
C VAL A 182 -16.35 20.43 17.45
N ARG A 183 -17.67 20.65 17.40
CA ARG A 183 -18.65 19.56 17.23
C ARG A 183 -18.43 18.80 15.92
N MET A 184 -18.24 19.50 14.82
CA MET A 184 -18.03 18.89 13.51
C MET A 184 -16.69 18.13 13.42
N VAL A 185 -15.62 18.67 14.03
CA VAL A 185 -14.34 17.97 14.16
C VAL A 185 -14.49 16.72 15.01
N ALA A 186 -15.25 16.78 16.11
CA ALA A 186 -15.55 15.62 16.95
C ALA A 186 -16.35 14.55 16.18
N ILE A 187 -17.35 14.96 15.37
CA ILE A 187 -18.12 14.04 14.52
C ILE A 187 -17.21 13.39 13.47
N LEU A 188 -16.33 14.17 12.82
CA LEU A 188 -15.37 13.63 11.86
C LEU A 188 -14.35 12.69 12.53
N GLY A 189 -13.89 13.02 13.73
CA GLY A 189 -13.05 12.16 14.55
C GLY A 189 -13.73 10.84 14.89
N LEU A 190 -15.00 10.90 15.32
CA LEU A 190 -15.81 9.73 15.61
C LEU A 190 -16.05 8.89 14.33
N LEU A 191 -16.30 9.56 13.19
CA LEU A 191 -16.44 8.89 11.89
C LEU A 191 -15.15 8.16 11.50
N ILE A 192 -13.98 8.79 11.66
CA ILE A 192 -12.69 8.15 11.38
C ILE A 192 -12.50 6.95 12.32
N LEU A 193 -12.80 7.08 13.62
CA LEU A 193 -12.72 5.96 14.56
C LEU A 193 -13.67 4.82 14.17
N ALA A 194 -14.91 5.14 13.77
CA ALA A 194 -15.85 4.15 13.26
C ALA A 194 -15.33 3.45 12.00
N LEU A 195 -14.79 4.21 11.03
CA LEU A 195 -14.17 3.65 9.82
C LEU A 195 -13.00 2.73 10.15
N LEU A 196 -12.13 3.11 11.10
CA LEU A 196 -11.02 2.26 11.56
C LEU A 196 -11.52 0.98 12.24
N PHE A 197 -12.59 1.07 13.03
CA PHE A 197 -13.22 -0.09 13.66
C PHE A 197 -13.81 -1.04 12.60
N PHE A 198 -14.50 -0.50 11.59
CA PHE A 198 -14.99 -1.31 10.46
C PHE A 198 -13.84 -1.87 9.63
N SER A 199 -12.78 -1.11 9.39
CA SER A 199 -11.58 -1.59 8.69
C SER A 199 -10.94 -2.77 9.41
N TYR A 200 -10.87 -2.73 10.74
CA TYR A 200 -10.42 -3.86 11.56
C TYR A 200 -11.34 -5.09 11.41
N GLY A 201 -12.66 -4.90 11.47
CA GLY A 201 -13.64 -5.97 11.29
C GLY A 201 -13.55 -6.60 9.89
N PHE A 202 -13.45 -5.77 8.85
CA PHE A 202 -13.26 -6.24 7.48
C PHE A 202 -11.90 -6.93 7.29
N GLY A 203 -10.83 -6.43 7.94
CA GLY A 203 -9.51 -7.05 7.93
C GLY A 203 -9.51 -8.44 8.57
N PHE A 204 -10.21 -8.59 9.70
CA PHE A 204 -10.40 -9.89 10.31
C PHE A 204 -11.16 -10.85 9.37
N ALA A 205 -12.26 -10.37 8.77
CA ALA A 205 -13.05 -11.17 7.83
C ALA A 205 -12.26 -11.52 6.56
N GLU A 206 -11.50 -10.57 6.00
CA GLU A 206 -10.60 -10.77 4.87
C GLU A 206 -9.59 -11.88 5.17
N TYR A 207 -8.86 -11.75 6.28
CA TYR A 207 -7.84 -12.72 6.69
C TYR A 207 -8.44 -14.11 6.92
N TYR A 208 -9.56 -14.18 7.63
CA TYR A 208 -10.24 -15.45 7.88
C TYR A 208 -10.73 -16.14 6.60
N LEU A 209 -11.39 -15.38 5.71
CA LEU A 209 -11.91 -15.93 4.45
C LEU A 209 -10.78 -16.36 3.50
N LEU A 210 -9.68 -15.59 3.50
CA LEU A 210 -8.49 -15.89 2.72
C LEU A 210 -7.85 -17.19 3.21
N GLU A 211 -7.63 -17.31 4.53
CA GLU A 211 -7.06 -18.51 5.14
C GLU A 211 -7.96 -19.74 4.94
N TYR A 212 -9.25 -19.57 5.18
CA TYR A 212 -10.25 -20.62 4.95
C TYR A 212 -10.22 -21.12 3.50
N THR A 213 -10.20 -20.20 2.53
CA THR A 213 -10.15 -20.54 1.11
C THR A 213 -8.83 -21.24 0.76
N GLY A 214 -7.71 -20.70 1.23
CA GLY A 214 -6.39 -21.29 1.02
C GLY A 214 -6.31 -22.72 1.54
N GLN A 215 -6.77 -22.98 2.77
CA GLN A 215 -6.74 -24.32 3.36
C GLN A 215 -7.61 -25.32 2.58
N HIS A 216 -8.79 -24.92 2.10
CA HIS A 216 -9.62 -25.80 1.27
C HIS A 216 -8.98 -26.14 -0.08
N ILE A 217 -8.42 -25.13 -0.78
CA ILE A 217 -7.69 -25.36 -2.03
C ILE A 217 -6.51 -26.31 -1.80
N MET A 218 -5.75 -26.11 -0.69
CA MET A 218 -4.63 -27.00 -0.35
C MET A 218 -5.09 -28.40 -0.01
N GLN A 219 -6.21 -28.55 0.69
CA GLN A 219 -6.83 -29.85 0.97
C GLN A 219 -7.19 -30.58 -0.33
N ASP A 220 -7.84 -29.90 -1.28
CA ASP A 220 -8.21 -30.48 -2.57
C ASP A 220 -6.99 -30.93 -3.36
N ILE A 221 -5.96 -30.10 -3.46
CA ILE A 221 -4.71 -30.42 -4.15
C ILE A 221 -4.01 -31.61 -3.48
N ARG A 222 -3.91 -31.62 -2.13
CA ARG A 222 -3.29 -32.75 -1.40
C ARG A 222 -4.05 -34.07 -1.63
N LEU A 223 -5.37 -34.04 -1.59
CA LEU A 223 -6.20 -35.23 -1.85
C LEU A 223 -6.02 -35.72 -3.28
N GLU A 224 -5.99 -34.83 -4.26
CA GLU A 224 -5.77 -35.20 -5.66
C GLU A 224 -4.39 -35.78 -5.88
N LEU A 225 -3.32 -35.14 -5.32
CA LEU A 225 -1.96 -35.65 -5.36
C LEU A 225 -1.89 -37.06 -4.73
N PHE A 226 -2.49 -37.26 -3.57
CA PHE A 226 -2.46 -38.52 -2.86
C PHE A 226 -3.20 -39.64 -3.64
N ARG A 227 -4.40 -39.35 -4.17
CA ARG A 227 -5.13 -40.27 -5.03
C ARG A 227 -4.30 -40.65 -6.27
N ARG A 228 -3.66 -39.67 -6.87
CA ARG A 228 -2.79 -39.89 -8.03
C ARG A 228 -1.58 -40.74 -7.68
N MET A 229 -0.96 -40.53 -6.50
CA MET A 229 0.12 -41.39 -6.00
C MET A 229 -0.35 -42.85 -5.85
N GLN A 230 -1.51 -43.07 -5.25
CA GLN A 230 -2.03 -44.44 -5.06
C GLN A 230 -2.35 -45.17 -6.37
N ALA A 231 -2.67 -44.42 -7.43
CA ALA A 231 -2.95 -44.98 -8.75
C ALA A 231 -1.70 -45.35 -9.56
N GLN A 232 -0.49 -44.90 -9.15
CA GLN A 232 0.74 -45.17 -9.86
C GLN A 232 1.18 -46.64 -9.71
N ALA A 233 1.80 -47.19 -10.75
CA ALA A 233 2.39 -48.55 -10.72
C ALA A 233 3.62 -48.57 -9.78
N VAL A 234 3.92 -49.77 -9.20
CA VAL A 234 5.08 -49.97 -8.30
C VAL A 234 6.38 -49.52 -8.96
N ARG A 235 6.55 -49.75 -10.27
CA ARG A 235 7.69 -49.33 -11.06
C ARG A 235 7.95 -47.82 -10.98
N PHE A 236 6.90 -46.98 -10.77
CA PHE A 236 7.03 -45.55 -10.58
C PHE A 236 7.81 -45.23 -9.29
N PHE A 237 7.49 -45.93 -8.18
CA PHE A 237 8.13 -45.72 -6.89
C PHE A 237 9.60 -46.19 -6.86
N ASP A 238 9.93 -47.20 -7.69
CA ASP A 238 11.34 -47.64 -7.84
C ASP A 238 12.23 -46.58 -8.49
N ARG A 239 11.62 -45.70 -9.32
CA ARG A 239 12.33 -44.65 -10.05
C ARG A 239 12.32 -43.29 -9.32
N HIS A 240 11.36 -43.07 -8.45
CA HIS A 240 11.13 -41.79 -7.77
C HIS A 240 11.33 -41.94 -6.27
N PRO A 241 12.34 -41.27 -5.65
CA PRO A 241 12.56 -41.33 -4.21
C PRO A 241 11.32 -40.85 -3.44
N VAL A 242 10.89 -41.62 -2.44
CA VAL A 242 9.70 -41.34 -1.62
C VAL A 242 9.77 -39.94 -0.99
N GLY A 243 10.95 -39.51 -0.54
CA GLY A 243 11.15 -38.17 0.02
C GLY A 243 10.76 -37.05 -0.93
N ARG A 244 10.99 -37.21 -2.25
CA ARG A 244 10.57 -36.19 -3.26
C ARG A 244 9.05 -36.15 -3.38
N LEU A 245 8.37 -37.26 -3.29
CA LEU A 245 6.90 -37.33 -3.35
C LEU A 245 6.27 -36.71 -2.09
N VAL A 246 6.87 -36.94 -0.93
CA VAL A 246 6.45 -36.31 0.33
C VAL A 246 6.59 -34.79 0.24
N THR A 247 7.72 -34.27 -0.24
CA THR A 247 7.91 -32.80 -0.36
C THR A 247 6.93 -32.15 -1.33
N ARG A 248 6.43 -32.89 -2.36
CA ARG A 248 5.37 -32.38 -3.26
C ARG A 248 4.04 -32.15 -2.51
N VAL A 249 3.63 -33.10 -1.64
CA VAL A 249 2.36 -32.99 -0.90
C VAL A 249 2.45 -32.00 0.25
N THR A 250 3.64 -31.77 0.79
CA THR A 250 3.88 -30.88 1.93
C THR A 250 4.35 -29.49 1.47
N ASN A 251 5.62 -29.36 1.17
CA ASN A 251 6.27 -28.08 0.93
C ASN A 251 5.80 -27.39 -0.37
N ASP A 252 5.64 -28.16 -1.46
CA ASP A 252 5.22 -27.55 -2.73
C ASP A 252 3.78 -27.03 -2.64
N VAL A 253 2.91 -27.75 -1.95
CA VAL A 253 1.53 -27.29 -1.70
C VAL A 253 1.53 -26.06 -0.78
N GLU A 254 2.40 -25.99 0.24
CA GLU A 254 2.49 -24.83 1.11
C GLU A 254 3.01 -23.58 0.37
N ASN A 255 3.95 -23.73 -0.55
CA ASN A 255 4.39 -22.62 -1.41
C ASN A 255 3.25 -22.04 -2.26
N LEU A 256 2.32 -22.90 -2.70
CA LEU A 256 1.11 -22.44 -3.40
C LEU A 256 0.19 -21.65 -2.46
N ASN A 257 0.00 -22.13 -1.24
CA ASN A 257 -0.79 -21.45 -0.23
C ASN A 257 -0.25 -20.03 0.04
N GLU A 258 1.05 -19.92 0.24
CA GLU A 258 1.71 -18.64 0.45
C GLU A 258 1.54 -17.68 -0.74
N MET A 259 1.60 -18.18 -1.96
CA MET A 259 1.33 -17.38 -3.15
C MET A 259 -0.11 -16.85 -3.19
N PHE A 260 -1.10 -17.68 -2.90
CA PHE A 260 -2.49 -17.24 -2.86
C PHE A 260 -2.70 -16.15 -1.83
N LYS A 261 -2.12 -16.29 -0.62
CA LYS A 261 -2.24 -15.33 0.48
C LYS A 261 -1.47 -14.04 0.21
N SER A 262 -0.17 -14.17 -0.05
CA SER A 262 0.75 -13.04 -0.04
C SER A 262 0.87 -12.33 -1.38
N VAL A 263 0.53 -12.98 -2.50
CA VAL A 263 0.72 -12.39 -3.81
C VAL A 263 -0.60 -11.99 -4.45
N VAL A 264 -1.53 -12.95 -4.64
CA VAL A 264 -2.76 -12.67 -5.42
C VAL A 264 -3.59 -11.56 -4.77
N ILE A 265 -3.92 -11.69 -3.47
CA ILE A 265 -4.77 -10.72 -2.77
C ILE A 265 -4.02 -9.41 -2.52
N THR A 266 -2.76 -9.48 -2.07
CA THR A 266 -1.99 -8.28 -1.75
C THR A 266 -1.67 -7.45 -3.00
N VAL A 267 -1.29 -8.09 -4.11
CA VAL A 267 -1.07 -7.37 -5.38
C VAL A 267 -2.36 -6.72 -5.87
N PHE A 268 -3.50 -7.41 -5.75
CA PHE A 268 -4.80 -6.82 -6.09
C PHE A 268 -5.09 -5.57 -5.23
N LYS A 269 -4.89 -5.67 -3.90
CA LYS A 269 -5.01 -4.53 -2.98
C LYS A 269 -4.10 -3.39 -3.36
N ASP A 270 -2.82 -3.67 -3.61
CA ASP A 270 -1.82 -2.67 -3.96
C ASP A 270 -2.17 -1.92 -5.25
N VAL A 271 -2.58 -2.65 -6.29
CA VAL A 271 -3.01 -2.03 -7.55
C VAL A 271 -4.24 -1.15 -7.32
N PHE A 272 -5.22 -1.62 -6.55
CA PHE A 272 -6.42 -0.84 -6.25
C PHE A 272 -6.08 0.43 -5.45
N VAL A 273 -5.23 0.33 -4.43
CA VAL A 273 -4.77 1.46 -3.62
C VAL A 273 -3.98 2.45 -4.49
N LEU A 274 -3.04 1.99 -5.32
CA LEU A 274 -2.25 2.85 -6.21
C LEU A 274 -3.13 3.61 -7.20
N VAL A 275 -4.09 2.93 -7.84
CA VAL A 275 -5.06 3.56 -8.75
C VAL A 275 -5.94 4.55 -7.98
N GLY A 276 -6.39 4.19 -6.78
CA GLY A 276 -7.17 5.07 -5.92
C GLY A 276 -6.41 6.32 -5.50
N ILE A 277 -5.14 6.19 -5.07
CA ILE A 277 -4.27 7.33 -4.75
C ILE A 277 -4.13 8.24 -5.98
N LEU A 278 -3.83 7.65 -7.14
CA LEU A 278 -3.71 8.40 -8.39
C LEU A 278 -4.97 9.21 -8.70
N ALA A 279 -6.15 8.57 -8.62
CA ALA A 279 -7.44 9.21 -8.86
C ALA A 279 -7.71 10.36 -7.87
N VAL A 280 -7.48 10.14 -6.57
CA VAL A 280 -7.70 11.15 -5.53
C VAL A 280 -6.74 12.34 -5.69
N LEU A 281 -5.45 12.09 -5.95
CA LEU A 281 -4.47 13.17 -6.15
C LEU A 281 -4.81 14.03 -7.36
N LEU A 282 -5.20 13.40 -8.48
CA LEU A 282 -5.65 14.11 -9.69
C LEU A 282 -6.93 14.91 -9.43
N TYR A 283 -7.87 14.35 -8.68
CA TYR A 283 -9.12 15.03 -8.32
C TYR A 283 -8.89 16.24 -7.42
N VAL A 284 -8.00 16.12 -6.43
CA VAL A 284 -7.71 17.21 -5.47
C VAL A 284 -6.93 18.35 -6.13
N ASN A 285 -5.85 18.04 -6.85
CA ASN A 285 -5.09 19.03 -7.62
C ASN A 285 -4.19 18.35 -8.66
N TRP A 286 -4.63 18.31 -9.93
CA TRP A 286 -3.90 17.63 -10.98
C TRP A 286 -2.52 18.23 -11.27
N LYS A 287 -2.31 19.55 -11.11
CA LYS A 287 -1.02 20.21 -11.34
C LYS A 287 0.01 19.76 -10.28
N LEU A 288 -0.40 19.66 -9.02
CA LEU A 288 0.46 19.17 -7.94
C LEU A 288 0.72 17.68 -8.07
N ALA A 289 -0.29 16.91 -8.49
CA ALA A 289 -0.15 15.48 -8.77
C ALA A 289 0.91 15.20 -9.84
N LEU A 290 0.94 15.97 -10.94
CA LEU A 290 1.95 15.83 -11.98
C LEU A 290 3.38 16.08 -11.44
N VAL A 291 3.55 17.07 -10.55
CA VAL A 291 4.84 17.32 -9.90
C VAL A 291 5.28 16.09 -9.07
N CYS A 292 4.36 15.47 -8.34
CA CYS A 292 4.67 14.24 -7.58
C CYS A 292 5.04 13.08 -8.51
N PHE A 293 4.36 12.96 -9.65
CA PHE A 293 4.57 11.87 -10.59
C PHE A 293 5.91 11.95 -11.34
N THR A 294 6.58 13.10 -11.35
CA THR A 294 7.96 13.21 -11.89
C THR A 294 8.96 12.33 -11.12
N LEU A 295 8.67 12.02 -9.85
CA LEU A 295 9.52 11.16 -9.03
C LEU A 295 9.22 9.66 -9.22
N VAL A 296 8.04 9.31 -9.72
CA VAL A 296 7.65 7.89 -9.91
C VAL A 296 8.61 7.12 -10.81
N PRO A 297 9.04 7.64 -11.98
CA PRO A 297 10.04 6.96 -12.81
C PRO A 297 11.37 6.74 -12.10
N VAL A 298 11.81 7.71 -11.27
CA VAL A 298 13.06 7.59 -10.49
C VAL A 298 12.94 6.46 -9.47
N ILE A 299 11.83 6.43 -8.72
CA ILE A 299 11.56 5.42 -7.71
C ILE A 299 11.47 4.02 -8.37
N PHE A 300 10.77 3.94 -9.49
CA PHE A 300 10.64 2.69 -10.23
C PHE A 300 11.99 2.21 -10.77
N GLY A 301 12.82 3.12 -11.29
CA GLY A 301 14.19 2.82 -11.73
C GLY A 301 15.06 2.28 -10.57
N LEU A 302 14.99 2.91 -9.39
CA LEU A 302 15.68 2.44 -8.19
C LEU A 302 15.20 1.06 -7.75
N ALA A 303 13.88 0.81 -7.79
CA ALA A 303 13.31 -0.50 -7.45
C ALA A 303 13.75 -1.60 -8.43
N LEU A 304 13.81 -1.31 -9.73
CA LEU A 304 14.30 -2.25 -10.75
C LEU A 304 15.80 -2.55 -10.55
N LEU A 305 16.61 -1.54 -10.30
CA LEU A 305 18.04 -1.70 -10.03
C LEU A 305 18.26 -2.58 -8.80
N PHE A 306 17.56 -2.28 -7.71
CA PHE A 306 17.59 -3.09 -6.51
C PHE A 306 17.18 -4.54 -6.77
N SER A 307 16.06 -4.75 -7.47
CA SER A 307 15.56 -6.09 -7.79
C SER A 307 16.59 -6.95 -8.51
N THR A 308 17.39 -6.36 -9.42
CA THR A 308 18.46 -7.07 -10.12
C THR A 308 19.62 -7.42 -9.21
N LEU A 309 20.11 -6.46 -8.41
CA LEU A 309 21.21 -6.65 -7.46
C LEU A 309 20.85 -7.64 -6.34
N ALA A 310 19.63 -7.52 -5.80
CA ALA A 310 19.14 -8.41 -4.75
C ALA A 310 19.04 -9.86 -5.27
N ARG A 311 18.51 -10.06 -6.48
CA ARG A 311 18.41 -11.38 -7.11
C ARG A 311 19.77 -12.06 -7.27
N GLU A 312 20.79 -11.33 -7.69
CA GLU A 312 22.14 -11.85 -7.83
C GLU A 312 22.70 -12.25 -6.45
N ALA A 313 22.58 -11.39 -5.44
CA ALA A 313 23.08 -11.66 -4.09
C ALA A 313 22.34 -12.85 -3.43
N PHE A 314 21.03 -12.97 -3.60
CA PHE A 314 20.26 -14.12 -3.10
C PHE A 314 20.68 -15.42 -3.79
N ARG A 315 20.92 -15.41 -5.10
CA ARG A 315 21.38 -16.59 -5.84
C ARG A 315 22.74 -17.06 -5.34
N GLU A 316 23.68 -16.14 -5.12
CA GLU A 316 25.01 -16.44 -4.60
C GLU A 316 24.93 -17.05 -3.20
N LEU A 317 24.15 -16.43 -2.28
CA LEU A 317 23.94 -16.96 -0.94
C LEU A 317 23.31 -18.36 -0.96
N ARG A 318 22.29 -18.58 -1.79
CA ARG A 318 21.66 -19.91 -1.92
C ARG A 318 22.65 -20.96 -2.41
N THR A 319 23.51 -20.62 -3.36
CA THR A 319 24.54 -21.53 -3.87
C THR A 319 25.56 -21.90 -2.78
N THR A 320 26.00 -20.93 -1.96
CA THR A 320 26.95 -21.21 -0.88
C THR A 320 26.31 -22.04 0.25
N VAL A 321 25.05 -21.76 0.62
CA VAL A 321 24.30 -22.58 1.58
C VAL A 321 24.12 -24.02 1.07
N ALA A 322 23.82 -24.20 -0.22
CA ALA A 322 23.73 -25.54 -0.81
C ALA A 322 25.05 -26.30 -0.73
N ARG A 323 26.21 -25.62 -0.93
CA ARG A 323 27.55 -26.23 -0.74
C ARG A 323 27.80 -26.64 0.71
N ILE A 324 27.38 -25.81 1.69
CA ILE A 324 27.46 -26.17 3.12
C ILE A 324 26.65 -27.44 3.38
N ASN A 325 25.41 -27.50 2.92
CA ASN A 325 24.54 -28.64 3.14
C ASN A 325 25.12 -29.93 2.51
N ALA A 326 25.61 -29.85 1.28
CA ALA A 326 26.27 -30.98 0.60
C ALA A 326 27.51 -31.45 1.35
N PHE A 327 28.39 -30.53 1.80
CA PHE A 327 29.54 -30.83 2.56
C PHE A 327 29.22 -31.53 3.90
N LEU A 328 28.26 -30.97 4.64
CA LEU A 328 27.81 -31.53 5.91
C LEU A 328 27.22 -32.94 5.72
N GLN A 329 26.35 -33.12 4.71
CA GLN A 329 25.73 -34.42 4.41
C GLN A 329 26.82 -35.48 4.11
N GLU A 330 27.78 -35.15 3.24
CA GLU A 330 28.86 -36.06 2.87
C GLU A 330 29.74 -36.41 4.07
N ARG A 331 30.17 -35.41 4.86
CA ARG A 331 31.08 -35.61 5.97
C ARG A 331 30.44 -36.29 7.17
N LEU A 332 29.18 -35.92 7.49
CA LEU A 332 28.44 -36.59 8.57
C LEU A 332 28.15 -38.05 8.24
N SER A 333 27.80 -38.36 6.96
CA SER A 333 27.60 -39.74 6.53
C SER A 333 28.92 -40.55 6.54
N GLY A 334 30.05 -39.88 6.31
CA GLY A 334 31.38 -40.49 6.30
C GLY A 334 32.14 -40.29 7.61
N MET A 335 31.50 -39.91 8.73
CA MET A 335 32.18 -39.53 9.96
C MET A 335 33.12 -40.61 10.52
N GLY A 336 32.70 -41.89 10.43
CA GLY A 336 33.55 -43.00 10.87
C GLY A 336 34.85 -43.10 10.10
N VAL A 337 34.88 -42.77 8.81
CA VAL A 337 36.09 -42.74 7.98
C VAL A 337 36.98 -41.56 8.39
N ILE A 338 36.38 -40.39 8.61
CA ILE A 338 37.13 -39.18 9.06
C ILE A 338 37.85 -39.46 10.37
N GLN A 339 37.16 -40.06 11.34
CA GLN A 339 37.74 -40.42 12.66
C GLN A 339 38.78 -41.51 12.56
N LEU A 340 38.53 -42.54 11.73
CA LEU A 340 39.49 -43.65 11.56
C LEU A 340 40.83 -43.17 11.02
N PHE A 341 40.81 -42.14 10.12
CA PHE A 341 42.00 -41.57 9.51
C PHE A 341 42.50 -40.30 10.21
N VAL A 342 41.91 -39.89 11.34
CA VAL A 342 42.25 -38.69 12.13
C VAL A 342 42.31 -37.44 11.25
N MET A 343 41.28 -37.24 10.39
CA MET A 343 41.21 -36.17 9.41
C MET A 343 40.33 -34.98 9.86
N GLU A 344 39.96 -34.92 11.15
CA GLU A 344 39.02 -33.90 11.67
C GLU A 344 39.55 -32.47 11.45
N ALA A 345 40.83 -32.23 11.72
CA ALA A 345 41.45 -30.91 11.54
C ALA A 345 41.43 -30.47 10.08
N HIS A 346 41.71 -31.39 9.14
CA HIS A 346 41.67 -31.11 7.71
C HIS A 346 40.27 -30.81 7.23
N GLN A 347 39.26 -31.58 7.69
CA GLN A 347 37.85 -31.31 7.38
C GLN A 347 37.35 -30.01 8.00
N GLY A 348 37.82 -29.66 9.20
CA GLY A 348 37.55 -28.38 9.85
C GLY A 348 37.99 -27.19 8.97
N GLN A 349 39.24 -27.24 8.47
CA GLN A 349 39.77 -26.20 7.59
C GLN A 349 39.00 -26.10 6.25
N ALA A 350 38.61 -27.25 5.68
CA ALA A 350 37.81 -27.27 4.47
C ALA A 350 36.42 -26.65 4.70
N PHE A 351 35.79 -26.95 5.85
CA PHE A 351 34.51 -26.35 6.23
C PHE A 351 34.62 -24.85 6.46
N GLU A 352 35.66 -24.39 7.14
CA GLU A 352 35.91 -22.97 7.42
C GLU A 352 35.94 -22.15 6.12
N LYS A 353 36.59 -22.67 5.06
CA LYS A 353 36.64 -22.02 3.77
C LYS A 353 35.24 -21.89 3.13
N ILE A 354 34.44 -22.96 3.13
CA ILE A 354 33.08 -22.96 2.62
C ILE A 354 32.18 -22.02 3.44
N ASN A 355 32.36 -22.02 4.76
CA ASN A 355 31.64 -21.15 5.68
C ASN A 355 32.00 -19.67 5.46
N GLN A 356 33.27 -19.37 5.17
CA GLN A 356 33.72 -18.01 4.81
C GLN A 356 33.09 -17.53 3.50
N ASP A 357 33.02 -18.41 2.47
CA ASP A 357 32.33 -18.07 1.22
C ASP A 357 30.86 -17.72 1.47
N SER A 358 30.18 -18.48 2.33
CA SER A 358 28.78 -18.22 2.71
C SER A 358 28.63 -16.92 3.49
N TYR A 359 29.56 -16.62 4.40
CA TYR A 359 29.59 -15.35 5.11
C TYR A 359 29.74 -14.16 4.14
N LEU A 360 30.65 -14.25 3.16
CA LEU A 360 30.86 -13.18 2.18
C LEU A 360 29.63 -12.98 1.29
N ALA A 361 28.96 -14.06 0.87
CA ALA A 361 27.72 -14.01 0.11
C ALA A 361 26.60 -13.37 0.95
N GLY A 362 26.47 -13.74 2.22
CA GLY A 362 25.53 -13.12 3.16
C GLY A 362 25.80 -11.63 3.36
N MET A 363 27.08 -11.25 3.51
CA MET A 363 27.46 -9.84 3.63
C MET A 363 27.19 -9.04 2.35
N LYS A 364 27.31 -9.67 1.17
CA LYS A 364 26.91 -9.04 -0.11
C LYS A 364 25.40 -8.75 -0.13
N GLN A 365 24.59 -9.72 0.30
CA GLN A 365 23.14 -9.52 0.43
C GLN A 365 22.81 -8.39 1.40
N ILE A 366 23.40 -8.40 2.60
CA ILE A 366 23.17 -7.37 3.62
C ILE A 366 23.54 -5.98 3.07
N ARG A 367 24.66 -5.84 2.37
CA ARG A 367 25.06 -4.55 1.75
C ARG A 367 24.03 -4.02 0.76
N VAL A 368 23.49 -4.90 -0.09
CA VAL A 368 22.46 -4.51 -1.06
C VAL A 368 21.23 -3.94 -0.33
N PHE A 369 20.76 -4.61 0.73
CA PHE A 369 19.62 -4.14 1.52
C PHE A 369 19.94 -2.90 2.35
N ALA A 370 21.13 -2.85 2.97
CA ALA A 370 21.58 -1.72 3.81
C ALA A 370 21.71 -0.41 3.01
N VAL A 371 21.96 -0.49 1.70
CA VAL A 371 21.98 0.68 0.82
C VAL A 371 20.56 1.02 0.32
N PHE A 372 19.79 0.01 -0.07
CA PHE A 372 18.49 0.22 -0.69
C PHE A 372 17.45 0.83 0.26
N MET A 373 17.36 0.32 1.50
CA MET A 373 16.34 0.80 2.45
C MET A 373 16.49 2.30 2.75
N PRO A 374 17.69 2.83 3.12
CA PRO A 374 17.88 4.26 3.29
C PRO A 374 17.68 5.05 1.98
N LEU A 375 18.05 4.49 0.83
CA LEU A 375 17.87 5.16 -0.45
C LEU A 375 16.38 5.38 -0.76
N MET A 376 15.54 4.41 -0.47
CA MET A 376 14.08 4.55 -0.62
C MET A 376 13.49 5.55 0.39
N GLU A 377 14.04 5.61 1.61
CA GLU A 377 13.65 6.63 2.59
C GLU A 377 14.04 8.04 2.14
N ILE A 378 15.25 8.20 1.61
CA ILE A 378 15.71 9.47 1.02
C ILE A 378 14.81 9.86 -0.15
N ALA A 379 14.49 8.94 -1.05
CA ALA A 379 13.58 9.20 -2.18
C ALA A 379 12.19 9.64 -1.70
N SER A 380 11.66 9.01 -0.65
CA SER A 380 10.40 9.41 0.00
C SER A 380 10.50 10.79 0.64
N ALA A 381 11.59 11.06 1.36
CA ALA A 381 11.84 12.38 1.97
C ALA A 381 12.00 13.49 0.92
N CYS A 382 12.68 13.19 -0.20
CA CYS A 382 12.78 14.12 -1.34
C CYS A 382 11.41 14.40 -1.97
N ALA A 383 10.54 13.39 -2.08
CA ALA A 383 9.18 13.59 -2.56
C ALA A 383 8.37 14.52 -1.64
N ILE A 384 8.48 14.32 -0.32
CA ILE A 384 7.82 15.16 0.67
C ILE A 384 8.42 16.57 0.65
N ALA A 385 9.74 16.71 0.56
CA ALA A 385 10.41 18.02 0.48
C ALA A 385 9.98 18.81 -0.77
N LEU A 386 9.88 18.13 -1.94
CA LEU A 386 9.38 18.74 -3.17
C LEU A 386 7.92 19.19 -3.02
N LEU A 387 7.08 18.35 -2.37
CA LEU A 387 5.70 18.70 -2.06
C LEU A 387 5.60 19.91 -1.15
N ILE A 388 6.42 19.98 -0.09
CA ILE A 388 6.44 21.11 0.83
C ILE A 388 6.93 22.36 0.11
N TRP A 389 7.98 22.27 -0.67
CA TRP A 389 8.51 23.41 -1.42
C TRP A 389 7.54 23.95 -2.44
N HIS A 390 7.06 23.11 -3.36
CA HIS A 390 6.15 23.55 -4.42
C HIS A 390 4.71 23.75 -3.92
N GLY A 391 4.20 22.82 -3.11
CA GLY A 391 2.86 22.87 -2.53
C GLY A 391 2.75 23.93 -1.44
N GLY A 392 3.78 24.09 -0.60
CA GLY A 392 3.85 25.12 0.43
C GLY A 392 3.85 26.53 -0.17
N GLY A 393 4.62 26.75 -1.25
CA GLY A 393 4.53 28.00 -2.01
C GLY A 393 3.12 28.30 -2.53
N LYS A 394 2.40 27.26 -2.98
CA LYS A 394 0.98 27.40 -3.36
C LYS A 394 0.04 27.59 -2.18
N VAL A 395 0.37 27.08 -0.99
CA VAL A 395 -0.41 27.35 0.23
C VAL A 395 -0.21 28.80 0.67
N ILE A 396 1.02 29.30 0.65
CA ILE A 396 1.33 30.71 0.97
C ILE A 396 0.64 31.66 -0.03
N SER A 397 0.61 31.31 -1.30
CA SER A 397 -0.13 32.08 -2.33
C SER A 397 -1.63 31.79 -2.35
N GLU A 398 -2.13 30.97 -1.40
CA GLU A 398 -3.53 30.55 -1.24
C GLU A 398 -4.16 29.84 -2.44
N ALA A 399 -3.35 29.42 -3.40
CA ALA A 399 -3.78 28.58 -4.51
C ALA A 399 -4.01 27.11 -4.12
N LEU A 400 -3.55 26.70 -2.92
CA LEU A 400 -3.74 25.37 -2.34
C LEU A 400 -4.11 25.49 -0.85
N THR A 401 -4.93 24.57 -0.31
CA THR A 401 -5.20 24.52 1.13
C THR A 401 -4.13 23.72 1.86
N LEU A 402 -3.94 24.04 3.15
CA LEU A 402 -3.06 23.25 4.02
C LEU A 402 -3.54 21.81 4.15
N GLY A 403 -4.86 21.58 4.28
CA GLY A 403 -5.42 20.23 4.31
C GLY A 403 -5.17 19.43 3.03
N ALA A 404 -5.20 20.09 1.86
CA ALA A 404 -4.83 19.43 0.61
C ALA A 404 -3.34 19.03 0.62
N LEU A 405 -2.44 19.92 1.08
CA LEU A 405 -1.01 19.60 1.18
C LEU A 405 -0.75 18.43 2.13
N VAL A 406 -1.39 18.40 3.30
CA VAL A 406 -1.29 17.30 4.27
C VAL A 406 -1.81 15.99 3.66
N ALA A 407 -2.94 16.03 2.96
CA ALA A 407 -3.45 14.85 2.27
C ALA A 407 -2.47 14.34 1.20
N PHE A 408 -1.86 15.23 0.40
CA PHE A 408 -0.85 14.86 -0.59
C PHE A 408 0.36 14.17 0.06
N ILE A 409 0.86 14.70 1.19
CA ILE A 409 1.97 14.08 1.93
C ILE A 409 1.59 12.68 2.39
N THR A 410 0.38 12.50 2.95
CA THR A 410 -0.08 11.19 3.42
C THR A 410 -0.24 10.20 2.28
N TYR A 411 -0.86 10.60 1.16
CA TYR A 411 -1.02 9.73 -0.01
C TYR A 411 0.30 9.34 -0.66
N ILE A 412 1.27 10.26 -0.72
CA ILE A 412 2.61 9.94 -1.23
C ILE A 412 3.31 8.90 -0.34
N GLN A 413 3.19 8.99 0.98
CA GLN A 413 3.73 7.98 1.90
C GLN A 413 3.07 6.61 1.70
N MET A 414 1.76 6.58 1.49
CA MET A 414 1.02 5.35 1.18
C MET A 414 1.44 4.76 -0.17
N PHE A 415 1.81 5.60 -1.16
CA PHE A 415 2.26 5.16 -2.48
C PHE A 415 3.58 4.38 -2.44
N PHE A 416 4.49 4.73 -1.52
CA PHE A 416 5.80 4.04 -1.41
C PHE A 416 5.70 2.62 -0.81
N ARG A 417 4.65 2.32 -0.05
CA ARG A 417 4.51 1.05 0.66
C ARG A 417 4.48 -0.17 -0.27
N PRO A 418 3.62 -0.23 -1.31
CA PRO A 418 3.57 -1.35 -2.24
C PRO A 418 4.90 -1.59 -2.98
N ILE A 419 5.66 -0.50 -3.25
CA ILE A 419 6.92 -0.59 -4.00
C ILE A 419 8.02 -1.26 -3.19
N ARG A 420 8.04 -1.05 -1.86
CA ARG A 420 9.01 -1.70 -0.96
C ARG A 420 8.85 -3.22 -0.94
N ASP A 421 7.61 -3.69 -1.00
CA ASP A 421 7.26 -5.10 -0.83
C ASP A 421 7.36 -5.93 -2.13
N ILE A 422 7.58 -5.28 -3.28
CA ILE A 422 7.50 -5.91 -4.60
C ILE A 422 8.51 -7.05 -4.78
N SER A 423 9.71 -6.92 -4.19
CA SER A 423 10.77 -7.93 -4.32
C SER A 423 10.46 -9.21 -3.56
N GLU A 424 9.87 -9.09 -2.38
CA GLU A 424 9.44 -10.25 -1.59
C GLU A 424 8.33 -11.01 -2.31
N LYS A 425 7.32 -10.29 -2.80
CA LYS A 425 6.21 -10.86 -3.57
C LYS A 425 6.69 -11.57 -4.84
N TYR A 426 7.71 -11.02 -5.51
CA TYR A 426 8.32 -11.65 -6.67
C TYR A 426 8.98 -12.98 -6.33
N ASN A 427 9.71 -13.06 -5.20
CA ASN A 427 10.35 -14.30 -4.75
C ASN A 427 9.32 -15.37 -4.39
N ILE A 428 8.26 -15.01 -3.66
CA ILE A 428 7.16 -15.92 -3.31
C ILE A 428 6.50 -16.44 -4.60
N MET A 429 6.21 -15.56 -5.55
CA MET A 429 5.63 -15.96 -6.84
C MET A 429 6.54 -16.94 -7.60
N GLN A 430 7.84 -16.67 -7.63
CA GLN A 430 8.79 -17.54 -8.33
C GLN A 430 8.89 -18.92 -7.68
N ALA A 431 8.96 -19.00 -6.34
CA ALA A 431 8.97 -20.26 -5.61
C ALA A 431 7.67 -21.07 -5.86
N ALA A 432 6.53 -20.40 -5.78
CA ALA A 432 5.23 -21.02 -6.03
C ALA A 432 5.05 -21.49 -7.47
N MET A 433 5.55 -20.74 -8.46
CA MET A 433 5.50 -21.18 -9.86
C MET A 433 6.32 -22.44 -10.10
N ALA A 434 7.51 -22.55 -9.51
CA ALA A 434 8.32 -23.77 -9.57
C ALA A 434 7.62 -24.94 -8.90
N SER A 435 6.98 -24.75 -7.73
CA SER A 435 6.20 -25.77 -7.04
C SER A 435 4.95 -26.16 -7.85
N THR A 436 4.27 -25.18 -8.47
CA THR A 436 3.13 -25.42 -9.37
C THR A 436 3.51 -26.30 -10.55
N GLU A 437 4.65 -26.03 -11.18
CA GLU A 437 5.15 -26.82 -12.31
C GLU A 437 5.38 -28.28 -11.89
N ARG A 438 6.09 -28.51 -10.77
CA ARG A 438 6.34 -29.86 -10.24
C ARG A 438 5.06 -30.62 -9.87
N ILE A 439 4.07 -29.93 -9.29
CA ILE A 439 2.78 -30.53 -8.94
C ILE A 439 2.03 -30.94 -10.20
N PHE A 440 1.90 -30.06 -11.20
CA PHE A 440 1.17 -30.37 -12.41
C PHE A 440 1.90 -31.37 -13.31
N GLU A 441 3.24 -31.35 -13.35
CA GLU A 441 4.02 -32.37 -14.02
C GLU A 441 3.73 -33.76 -13.44
N PHE A 442 3.65 -33.86 -12.11
CA PHE A 442 3.28 -35.12 -11.46
C PHE A 442 1.83 -35.51 -11.73
N LEU A 443 0.87 -34.58 -11.66
CA LEU A 443 -0.55 -34.87 -11.95
C LEU A 443 -0.78 -35.31 -13.40
N ASP A 444 0.06 -34.86 -14.33
CA ASP A 444 0.01 -35.18 -15.75
C ASP A 444 0.74 -36.51 -16.08
N GLN A 445 1.46 -37.12 -15.12
CA GLN A 445 2.11 -38.44 -15.33
C GLN A 445 1.08 -39.59 -15.26
N HIS A 446 1.09 -40.44 -16.26
CA HIS A 446 0.16 -41.58 -16.41
C HIS A 446 0.92 -42.92 -16.49
N GLU A 447 1.56 -43.33 -15.38
CA GLU A 447 2.12 -44.67 -15.24
C GLU A 447 1.18 -45.54 -14.40
N GLU A 448 -0.10 -45.58 -14.78
CA GLU A 448 -1.15 -46.34 -14.07
C GLU A 448 -1.06 -47.83 -14.42
N ILE A 449 -1.50 -48.67 -13.49
CA ILE A 449 -1.66 -50.10 -13.76
C ILE A 449 -2.87 -50.24 -14.70
N PRO A 450 -2.70 -50.81 -15.93
CA PRO A 450 -3.83 -50.95 -16.83
C PRO A 450 -4.88 -51.91 -16.24
N GLU A 451 -6.13 -51.46 -16.17
CA GLU A 451 -7.22 -52.35 -15.79
C GLU A 451 -7.41 -53.41 -16.86
N PRO A 452 -7.57 -54.72 -16.48
CA PRO A 452 -7.83 -55.75 -17.43
C PRO A 452 -9.22 -55.56 -18.07
N VAL A 453 -9.30 -55.72 -19.39
CA VAL A 453 -10.54 -55.56 -20.17
C VAL A 453 -11.67 -56.51 -19.67
N LEU A 454 -11.32 -57.61 -19.02
CA LEU A 454 -12.23 -58.53 -18.34
C LEU A 454 -11.65 -58.85 -16.94
N PRO A 455 -12.16 -58.23 -15.86
CA PRO A 455 -11.71 -58.55 -14.51
C PRO A 455 -12.13 -59.98 -14.14
N ILE A 456 -11.16 -60.82 -13.79
CA ILE A 456 -11.42 -62.14 -13.22
C ILE A 456 -11.97 -61.90 -11.81
N GLN A 457 -13.24 -62.26 -11.58
CA GLN A 457 -13.79 -62.25 -10.23
C GLN A 457 -13.04 -63.28 -9.37
N PRO A 458 -12.57 -62.90 -8.16
CA PRO A 458 -11.95 -63.85 -7.27
C PRO A 458 -12.94 -64.94 -6.95
N VAL A 459 -12.54 -66.18 -7.19
CA VAL A 459 -13.31 -67.36 -6.79
C VAL A 459 -13.33 -67.36 -5.26
N ASP A 460 -14.55 -67.25 -4.67
CA ASP A 460 -14.75 -67.43 -3.25
C ASP A 460 -14.18 -68.79 -2.83
N ARG A 461 -13.01 -68.76 -2.21
CA ARG A 461 -12.48 -69.91 -1.48
C ARG A 461 -13.26 -70.00 -0.15
N LYS A 462 -14.26 -70.84 -0.11
CA LYS A 462 -14.89 -71.33 1.11
C LYS A 462 -13.85 -71.97 2.02
#